data_a9e212b87d5f54526d5af42cfcc821e0
#
_entry.id   a9e212b87d5f54526d5af42cfcc821e0
#
_cell.length_a   1.000
_cell.length_b   1.000
_cell.length_c   1.000
_cell.angle_alpha   90.00
_cell.angle_beta   90.00
_cell.angle_gamma   90.00
#
_symmetry.space_group_name_H-M   'P 1'
#
loop_
_entity.id
_entity.type
_entity.pdbx_description
1 polymer ?
#
loop_
_entity_poly.entity_id
_entity_poly.type
_entity_poly.pdbx_seq_one_letter_code
_entity_poly.pdbx_strand_id
1 'polypeptide(L)'
;IVEPYDEFSVKDFDDMSKTAIKEISGRSNIPVIAGGTGLYINAIVYDMDYNKVTTDSEFRNELWKYYEEKGTEELYNILLKHDPETKIEKQNIKRVIRAIEIIKNNGEFRQFSNMKKNSMYDIRMYVLYRERSKLYEIINSRVDHMVKSGLVDEVRSLLNDGLDKSCQSM
;
A
#
# COMPACT_ATOMS: atom_id res chain seq x y z
N ILE A 1 0.87 15.74 2.74
CA ILE A 1 0.03 15.14 3.79
C ILE A 1 0.91 14.76 4.97
N VAL A 2 2.01 14.08 4.71
CA VAL A 2 3.06 13.71 5.67
C VAL A 2 4.41 14.12 5.12
N GLU A 3 5.41 14.24 6.00
CA GLU A 3 6.77 14.54 5.59
C GLU A 3 7.44 13.32 4.92
N PRO A 4 8.49 13.51 4.09
CA PRO A 4 9.16 12.40 3.40
C PRO A 4 9.75 11.33 4.33
N TYR A 5 10.00 11.66 5.59
CA TYR A 5 10.54 10.77 6.61
C TYR A 5 9.46 9.95 7.32
N ASP A 6 8.19 10.33 7.17
CA ASP A 6 7.08 9.69 7.86
C ASP A 6 6.64 8.42 7.13
N GLU A 7 6.25 7.42 7.91
CA GLU A 7 5.53 6.26 7.38
C GLU A 7 4.06 6.62 7.18
N PHE A 8 3.48 6.22 6.03
CA PHE A 8 2.08 6.44 5.71
C PHE A 8 1.43 5.15 5.24
N SER A 9 0.53 4.64 6.03
CA SER A 9 -0.16 3.37 5.76
C SER A 9 -1.54 3.59 5.12
N VAL A 10 -2.12 2.50 4.59
CA VAL A 10 -3.52 2.50 4.12
C VAL A 10 -4.51 2.81 5.24
N LYS A 11 -4.17 2.47 6.49
CA LYS A 11 -5.00 2.82 7.66
C LYS A 11 -5.00 4.31 7.92
N ASP A 12 -3.84 4.97 7.85
CA ASP A 12 -3.73 6.42 8.02
C ASP A 12 -4.52 7.13 6.92
N PHE A 13 -4.42 6.64 5.68
CA PHE A 13 -5.23 7.14 4.57
C PHE A 13 -6.74 7.01 4.83
N ASP A 14 -7.19 5.85 5.32
CA ASP A 14 -8.60 5.60 5.63
C ASP A 14 -9.11 6.55 6.72
N ASP A 15 -8.39 6.69 7.83
CA ASP A 15 -8.75 7.55 8.96
C ASP A 15 -8.83 9.03 8.51
N MET A 16 -7.84 9.51 7.76
CA MET A 16 -7.84 10.88 7.23
C MET A 16 -8.95 11.10 6.20
N SER A 17 -9.19 10.11 5.33
CA SER A 17 -10.26 10.19 4.32
C SER A 17 -11.64 10.24 4.95
N LYS A 18 -11.91 9.43 5.98
CA LYS A 18 -13.17 9.46 6.74
C LYS A 18 -13.41 10.82 7.39
N THR A 19 -12.37 11.42 7.93
CA THR A 19 -12.41 12.76 8.48
C THR A 19 -12.77 13.80 7.42
N ALA A 20 -12.06 13.78 6.29
CA ALA A 20 -12.32 14.70 5.18
C ALA A 20 -13.74 14.52 4.59
N ILE A 21 -14.20 13.27 4.42
CA ILE A 21 -15.57 12.98 3.96
C ILE A 21 -16.60 13.58 4.91
N LYS A 22 -16.41 13.40 6.22
CA LYS A 22 -17.31 13.96 7.24
C LYS A 22 -17.36 15.49 7.18
N GLU A 23 -16.23 16.16 7.07
CA GLU A 23 -16.13 17.60 6.98
C GLU A 23 -16.79 18.17 5.72
N ILE A 24 -16.54 17.53 4.55
CA ILE A 24 -17.12 17.94 3.26
C ILE A 24 -18.64 17.77 3.30
N SER A 25 -19.12 16.62 3.78
CA SER A 25 -20.54 16.32 3.89
C SER A 25 -21.24 17.24 4.91
N GLY A 26 -20.54 17.59 5.99
CA GLY A 26 -21.06 18.55 6.99
C GLY A 26 -21.30 19.95 6.43
N ARG A 27 -20.64 20.30 5.33
CA ARG A 27 -20.89 21.53 4.56
C ARG A 27 -21.93 21.34 3.44
N SER A 28 -22.68 20.24 3.44
CA SER A 28 -23.66 19.89 2.41
C SER A 28 -23.06 19.73 1.00
N ASN A 29 -21.78 19.39 0.91
CA ASN A 29 -21.09 19.11 -0.35
C ASN A 29 -20.92 17.58 -0.52
N ILE A 30 -20.76 17.15 -1.79
CA ILE A 30 -20.52 15.75 -2.14
C ILE A 30 -19.00 15.54 -2.16
N PRO A 31 -18.45 14.62 -1.33
CA PRO A 31 -17.05 14.26 -1.40
C PRO A 31 -16.72 13.57 -2.72
N VAL A 32 -15.66 14.01 -3.40
CA VAL A 32 -15.15 13.38 -4.61
C VAL A 32 -13.74 12.90 -4.35
N ILE A 33 -13.50 11.60 -4.59
CA ILE A 33 -12.20 10.97 -4.45
C ILE A 33 -11.68 10.67 -5.86
N ALA A 34 -10.53 11.23 -6.19
CA ALA A 34 -9.86 11.01 -7.45
C ALA A 34 -8.47 10.40 -7.21
N GLY A 35 -8.16 9.30 -7.88
CA GLY A 35 -6.88 8.63 -7.73
C GLY A 35 -6.79 7.30 -8.46
N GLY A 36 -5.63 6.64 -8.38
CA GLY A 36 -5.36 5.37 -9.05
C GLY A 36 -4.83 4.27 -8.14
N THR A 37 -4.59 4.56 -6.84
CA THR A 37 -4.11 3.56 -5.89
C THR A 37 -5.27 2.68 -5.42
N GLY A 38 -5.43 1.51 -6.05
CA GLY A 38 -6.55 0.61 -5.79
C GLY A 38 -6.73 0.24 -4.32
N LEU A 39 -5.63 0.06 -3.57
CA LEU A 39 -5.68 -0.25 -2.15
C LEU A 39 -6.34 0.89 -1.34
N TYR A 40 -6.04 2.14 -1.66
CA TYR A 40 -6.62 3.31 -0.99
C TYR A 40 -8.10 3.50 -1.34
N ILE A 41 -8.46 3.30 -2.61
CA ILE A 41 -9.87 3.31 -3.02
C ILE A 41 -10.65 2.20 -2.30
N ASN A 42 -10.09 1.01 -2.24
CA ASN A 42 -10.72 -0.13 -1.56
C ASN A 42 -10.91 0.12 -0.06
N ALA A 43 -10.00 0.84 0.59
CA ALA A 43 -10.12 1.20 2.00
C ALA A 43 -11.40 1.98 2.31
N ILE A 44 -11.86 2.80 1.37
CA ILE A 44 -13.09 3.60 1.53
C ILE A 44 -14.32 2.82 1.08
N VAL A 45 -14.19 2.07 -0.04
CA VAL A 45 -15.31 1.34 -0.65
C VAL A 45 -15.73 0.13 0.18
N TYR A 46 -14.78 -0.49 0.86
CA TYR A 46 -14.99 -1.70 1.65
C TYR A 46 -14.70 -1.44 3.12
N ASP A 47 -15.38 -2.19 3.98
CA ASP A 47 -15.06 -2.22 5.39
C ASP A 47 -13.83 -3.12 5.60
N MET A 48 -12.67 -2.48 5.66
CA MET A 48 -11.39 -3.17 5.77
C MET A 48 -11.03 -3.37 7.24
N ASP A 49 -10.87 -4.62 7.65
CA ASP A 49 -10.27 -4.95 8.94
C ASP A 49 -8.75 -4.80 8.82
N TYR A 50 -8.23 -3.68 9.30
CA TYR A 50 -6.79 -3.47 9.38
C TYR A 50 -6.27 -4.29 10.56
N ASN A 51 -5.56 -5.38 10.25
CA ASN A 51 -4.87 -6.12 11.31
C ASN A 51 -4.09 -5.12 12.17
N LYS A 52 -4.43 -5.04 13.45
CA LYS A 52 -3.78 -4.18 14.46
C LYS A 52 -2.37 -4.63 14.80
N VAL A 53 -1.69 -5.25 13.86
CA VAL A 53 -0.33 -5.73 14.04
C VAL A 53 0.61 -4.55 13.92
N THR A 54 1.17 -4.15 15.01
CA THR A 54 2.35 -3.29 15.03
C THR A 54 3.44 -3.92 14.18
N THR A 55 4.12 -3.10 13.40
CA THR A 55 5.28 -3.53 12.62
C THR A 55 6.38 -4.00 13.58
N ASP A 56 6.77 -5.26 13.48
CA ASP A 56 7.94 -5.81 14.15
C ASP A 56 9.13 -5.73 13.16
N SER A 57 9.81 -4.59 13.18
CA SER A 57 10.92 -4.33 12.26
C SER A 57 12.11 -5.28 12.48
N GLU A 58 12.36 -5.71 13.71
CA GLU A 58 13.44 -6.64 14.01
C GLU A 58 13.14 -8.02 13.43
N PHE A 59 11.96 -8.56 13.68
CA PHE A 59 11.53 -9.83 13.11
C PHE A 59 11.44 -9.80 11.58
N ARG A 60 11.00 -8.68 11.00
CA ARG A 60 10.98 -8.50 9.56
C ARG A 60 12.38 -8.55 8.95
N ASN A 61 13.36 -7.93 9.61
CA ASN A 61 14.76 -7.97 9.18
C ASN A 61 15.35 -9.38 9.30
N GLU A 62 14.98 -10.14 10.33
CA GLU A 62 15.35 -11.57 10.45
C GLU A 62 14.81 -12.39 9.28
N LEU A 63 13.54 -12.18 8.89
CA LEU A 63 12.94 -12.88 7.74
C LEU A 63 13.60 -12.48 6.41
N TRP A 64 14.01 -11.23 6.25
CA TRP A 64 14.78 -10.81 5.08
C TRP A 64 16.14 -11.49 5.02
N LYS A 65 16.89 -11.56 6.11
CA LYS A 65 18.16 -12.28 6.19
C LYS A 65 17.96 -13.78 5.90
N TYR A 66 16.92 -14.36 6.49
CA TYR A 66 16.59 -15.77 6.22
C TYR A 66 16.30 -16.01 4.73
N TYR A 67 15.57 -15.13 4.08
CA TYR A 67 15.31 -15.19 2.64
C TYR A 67 16.61 -15.09 1.82
N GLU A 68 17.51 -14.18 2.16
CA GLU A 68 18.80 -14.01 1.47
C GLU A 68 19.69 -15.27 1.60
N GLU A 69 19.64 -15.93 2.76
CA GLU A 69 20.45 -17.13 3.04
C GLU A 69 19.85 -18.43 2.46
N LYS A 70 18.53 -18.60 2.56
CA LYS A 70 17.83 -19.85 2.28
C LYS A 70 16.98 -19.82 1.01
N GLY A 71 16.68 -18.65 0.50
CA GLY A 71 15.92 -18.46 -0.72
C GLY A 71 14.40 -18.50 -0.55
N THR A 72 13.72 -18.33 -1.68
CA THR A 72 12.26 -18.19 -1.77
C THR A 72 11.49 -19.39 -1.23
N GLU A 73 11.93 -20.61 -1.59
CA GLU A 73 11.19 -21.84 -1.24
C GLU A 73 11.15 -22.05 0.27
N GLU A 74 12.28 -21.87 0.95
CA GLU A 74 12.37 -22.07 2.40
C GLU A 74 11.54 -21.02 3.17
N LEU A 75 11.61 -19.76 2.74
CA LEU A 75 10.76 -18.71 3.32
C LEU A 75 9.27 -19.01 3.11
N TYR A 76 8.89 -19.44 1.90
CA TYR A 76 7.50 -19.75 1.58
C TYR A 76 6.99 -20.98 2.36
N ASN A 77 7.84 -21.95 2.61
CA ASN A 77 7.52 -23.11 3.43
C ASN A 77 7.16 -22.74 4.88
N ILE A 78 7.76 -21.66 5.41
CA ILE A 78 7.36 -21.12 6.73
C ILE A 78 5.90 -20.64 6.67
N LEU A 79 5.52 -19.90 5.63
CA LEU A 79 4.13 -19.45 5.46
C LEU A 79 3.17 -20.62 5.32
N LEU A 80 3.50 -21.61 4.48
CA LEU A 80 2.65 -22.78 4.24
C LEU A 80 2.40 -23.64 5.49
N LYS A 81 3.34 -23.67 6.44
CA LYS A 81 3.12 -24.36 7.74
C LYS A 81 2.01 -23.74 8.57
N HIS A 82 1.76 -22.45 8.40
CA HIS A 82 0.76 -21.71 9.18
C HIS A 82 -0.52 -21.41 8.37
N ASP A 83 -0.39 -21.27 7.06
CA ASP A 83 -1.50 -21.03 6.11
C ASP A 83 -1.31 -21.90 4.87
N PRO A 84 -1.67 -23.21 4.93
CA PRO A 84 -1.50 -24.14 3.81
C PRO A 84 -2.33 -23.78 2.58
N GLU A 85 -3.42 -23.01 2.75
CA GLU A 85 -4.32 -22.58 1.68
C GLU A 85 -4.04 -21.14 1.21
N THR A 86 -2.87 -20.60 1.55
CA THR A 86 -2.50 -19.24 1.17
C THR A 86 -2.57 -19.03 -0.35
N LYS A 87 -3.12 -17.88 -0.76
CA LYS A 87 -3.15 -17.46 -2.16
C LYS A 87 -2.04 -16.44 -2.50
N ILE A 88 -1.09 -16.26 -1.58
CA ILE A 88 0.04 -15.38 -1.81
C ILE A 88 1.02 -16.08 -2.75
N GLU A 89 1.36 -15.41 -3.84
CA GLU A 89 2.37 -15.92 -4.77
C GLU A 89 3.74 -15.92 -4.10
N LYS A 90 4.46 -17.04 -4.19
CA LYS A 90 5.77 -17.23 -3.54
C LYS A 90 6.83 -16.21 -3.97
N GLN A 91 6.72 -15.68 -5.19
CA GLN A 91 7.63 -14.65 -5.71
C GLN A 91 7.41 -13.28 -5.05
N ASN A 92 6.28 -13.06 -4.42
CA ASN A 92 5.99 -11.80 -3.73
C ASN A 92 6.54 -11.82 -2.30
N ILE A 93 7.87 -11.76 -2.18
CA ILE A 93 8.61 -11.90 -0.92
C ILE A 93 8.12 -10.91 0.15
N LYS A 94 7.90 -9.66 -0.24
CA LYS A 94 7.37 -8.63 0.70
C LYS A 94 6.05 -9.06 1.32
N ARG A 95 5.16 -9.64 0.52
CA ARG A 95 3.84 -10.09 0.97
C ARG A 95 3.91 -11.37 1.78
N VAL A 96 4.83 -12.28 1.44
CA VAL A 96 5.12 -13.50 2.21
C VAL A 96 5.63 -13.13 3.61
N ILE A 97 6.65 -12.27 3.69
CA ILE A 97 7.21 -11.78 4.97
C ILE A 97 6.11 -11.11 5.81
N ARG A 98 5.30 -10.24 5.20
CA ARG A 98 4.21 -9.57 5.92
C ARG A 98 3.16 -10.54 6.46
N ALA A 99 2.83 -11.59 5.71
CA ALA A 99 1.91 -12.62 6.16
C ALA A 99 2.46 -13.38 7.37
N ILE A 100 3.72 -13.80 7.31
CA ILE A 100 4.39 -14.49 8.42
C ILE A 100 4.43 -13.61 9.68
N GLU A 101 4.76 -12.32 9.53
CA GLU A 101 4.77 -11.34 10.63
C GLU A 101 3.38 -11.20 11.29
N ILE A 102 2.32 -11.12 10.48
CA ILE A 102 0.95 -11.03 10.99
C ILE A 102 0.56 -12.31 11.73
N ILE A 103 0.84 -13.47 11.16
CA ILE A 103 0.53 -14.77 11.77
C ILE A 103 1.24 -14.91 13.12
N LYS A 104 2.52 -14.55 13.20
CA LYS A 104 3.29 -14.58 14.45
C LYS A 104 2.63 -13.76 15.56
N ASN A 105 2.14 -12.58 15.20
CA ASN A 105 1.65 -11.61 16.19
C ASN A 105 0.16 -11.80 16.54
N ASN A 106 -0.67 -12.28 15.61
CA ASN A 106 -2.13 -12.37 15.77
C ASN A 106 -2.72 -13.77 15.56
N GLY A 107 -1.91 -14.76 15.18
CA GLY A 107 -2.37 -16.13 14.93
C GLY A 107 -3.09 -16.35 13.59
N GLU A 108 -3.59 -15.32 12.92
CA GLU A 108 -4.31 -15.46 11.63
C GLU A 108 -3.93 -14.35 10.66
N PHE A 109 -3.66 -14.72 9.41
CA PHE A 109 -3.55 -13.81 8.28
C PHE A 109 -4.87 -13.79 7.50
N ARG A 110 -5.62 -12.70 7.60
CA ARG A 110 -6.84 -12.53 6.81
C ARG A 110 -6.51 -11.86 5.48
N GLN A 111 -6.72 -12.58 4.39
CA GLN A 111 -6.65 -11.97 3.06
C GLN A 111 -7.85 -11.04 2.85
N PHE A 112 -7.67 -9.97 2.08
CA PHE A 112 -8.74 -9.05 1.68
C PHE A 112 -9.83 -9.68 0.80
N SER A 113 -9.87 -11.00 0.66
CA SER A 113 -10.79 -11.73 -0.23
C SER A 113 -12.26 -11.67 0.20
N ASN A 114 -12.55 -11.33 1.46
CA ASN A 114 -13.90 -11.30 2.03
C ASN A 114 -14.33 -9.89 2.46
N MET A 115 -13.88 -8.86 1.74
CA MET A 115 -14.25 -7.48 2.02
C MET A 115 -15.75 -7.27 1.85
N LYS A 116 -16.41 -6.82 2.91
CA LYS A 116 -17.81 -6.37 2.83
C LYS A 116 -17.83 -4.93 2.32
N LYS A 117 -18.75 -4.65 1.41
CA LYS A 117 -18.97 -3.28 0.94
C LYS A 117 -19.32 -2.39 2.13
N ASN A 118 -18.68 -1.22 2.21
CA ASN A 118 -18.98 -0.25 3.25
C ASN A 118 -20.43 0.24 3.10
N SER A 119 -21.24 0.02 4.13
CA SER A 119 -22.66 0.41 4.13
C SER A 119 -22.90 1.86 4.60
N MET A 120 -21.85 2.55 5.05
CA MET A 120 -21.97 3.94 5.56
C MET A 120 -22.14 4.97 4.44
N TYR A 121 -21.73 4.62 3.20
CA TYR A 121 -21.70 5.56 2.09
C TYR A 121 -22.49 5.03 0.88
N ASP A 122 -23.23 5.92 0.20
CA ASP A 122 -23.74 5.68 -1.15
C ASP A 122 -22.64 6.01 -2.16
N ILE A 123 -21.91 4.99 -2.61
CA ILE A 123 -20.70 5.15 -3.42
C ILE A 123 -21.03 4.98 -4.90
N ARG A 124 -20.70 5.98 -5.72
CA ARG A 124 -20.70 5.89 -7.18
C ARG A 124 -19.28 5.87 -7.69
N MET A 125 -18.89 4.77 -8.33
CA MET A 125 -17.55 4.58 -8.85
C MET A 125 -17.54 4.73 -10.38
N TYR A 126 -16.63 5.57 -10.88
CA TYR A 126 -16.38 5.76 -12.30
C TYR A 126 -14.95 5.32 -12.59
N VAL A 127 -14.79 4.38 -13.52
CA VAL A 127 -13.47 3.89 -13.95
C VAL A 127 -13.17 4.50 -15.32
N LEU A 128 -12.08 5.26 -15.39
CA LEU A 128 -11.61 5.84 -16.64
C LEU A 128 -10.84 4.78 -17.43
N TYR A 129 -11.26 4.54 -18.66
CA TYR A 129 -10.57 3.65 -19.59
C TYR A 129 -9.89 4.45 -20.69
N ARG A 130 -8.73 4.00 -21.09
CA ARG A 130 -7.99 4.52 -22.24
C ARG A 130 -7.36 3.37 -23.02
N GLU A 131 -7.33 3.51 -24.33
CA GLU A 131 -6.61 2.56 -25.19
C GLU A 131 -5.15 2.44 -24.78
N ARG A 132 -4.63 1.21 -24.77
CA ARG A 132 -3.31 0.88 -24.19
C ARG A 132 -2.16 1.64 -24.85
N SER A 133 -2.19 1.77 -26.18
CA SER A 133 -1.20 2.54 -26.96
C SER A 133 -1.14 3.99 -26.49
N LYS A 134 -2.28 4.66 -26.42
CA LYS A 134 -2.39 6.05 -25.95
C LYS A 134 -2.03 6.20 -24.48
N LEU A 135 -2.30 5.18 -23.66
CA LEU A 135 -1.90 5.20 -22.26
C LEU A 135 -0.38 5.21 -22.13
N TYR A 136 0.33 4.37 -22.90
CA TYR A 136 1.80 4.36 -22.88
C TYR A 136 2.42 5.67 -23.40
N GLU A 137 1.88 6.27 -24.43
CA GLU A 137 2.34 7.58 -24.91
C GLU A 137 2.25 8.65 -23.82
N ILE A 138 1.14 8.67 -23.06
CA ILE A 138 0.93 9.62 -21.98
C ILE A 138 1.85 9.32 -20.80
N ILE A 139 2.05 8.05 -20.44
CA ILE A 139 2.98 7.65 -19.38
C ILE A 139 4.39 8.12 -19.71
N ASN A 140 4.86 7.85 -20.94
CA ASN A 140 6.19 8.25 -21.37
C ASN A 140 6.35 9.77 -21.38
N SER A 141 5.40 10.49 -21.97
CA SER A 141 5.41 11.97 -21.97
C SER A 141 5.39 12.55 -20.54
N ARG A 142 4.65 11.92 -19.62
CA ARG A 142 4.63 12.33 -18.21
C ARG A 142 6.00 12.15 -17.54
N VAL A 143 6.66 11.01 -17.78
CA VAL A 143 8.01 10.77 -17.24
C VAL A 143 8.99 11.81 -17.77
N ASP A 144 8.99 12.07 -19.08
CA ASP A 144 9.84 13.09 -19.68
C ASP A 144 9.59 14.48 -19.08
N HIS A 145 8.32 14.81 -18.84
CA HIS A 145 7.94 16.07 -18.20
C HIS A 145 8.43 16.15 -16.75
N MET A 146 8.27 15.09 -15.96
CA MET A 146 8.73 15.03 -14.59
C MET A 146 10.24 15.23 -14.49
N VAL A 147 11.02 14.57 -15.35
CA VAL A 147 12.49 14.75 -15.40
C VAL A 147 12.85 16.19 -15.76
N LYS A 148 12.21 16.76 -16.78
CA LYS A 148 12.44 18.17 -17.20
C LYS A 148 12.02 19.18 -16.12
N SER A 149 11.04 18.83 -15.29
CA SER A 149 10.53 19.69 -14.21
C SER A 149 11.32 19.59 -12.91
N GLY A 150 12.41 18.83 -12.89
CA GLY A 150 13.34 18.80 -11.76
C GLY A 150 13.21 17.60 -10.83
N LEU A 151 12.52 16.52 -11.23
CA LEU A 151 12.40 15.31 -10.41
C LEU A 151 13.75 14.80 -9.88
N VAL A 152 14.79 14.82 -10.74
CA VAL A 152 16.12 14.33 -10.35
C VAL A 152 16.76 15.23 -9.31
N ASP A 153 16.55 16.53 -9.41
CA ASP A 153 17.12 17.51 -8.48
C ASP A 153 16.37 17.49 -7.14
N GLU A 154 15.05 17.26 -7.17
CA GLU A 154 14.25 17.02 -5.96
C GLU A 154 14.79 15.81 -5.17
N VAL A 155 14.99 14.67 -5.84
CA VAL A 155 15.53 13.45 -5.21
C VAL A 155 16.94 13.69 -4.65
N ARG A 156 17.80 14.40 -5.39
CA ARG A 156 19.15 14.75 -4.90
C ARG A 156 19.09 15.62 -3.65
N SER A 157 18.20 16.61 -3.63
CA SER A 157 18.01 17.46 -2.46
C SER A 157 17.61 16.65 -1.23
N LEU A 158 16.61 15.79 -1.36
CA LEU A 158 16.14 14.92 -0.27
C LEU A 158 17.28 14.03 0.27
N LEU A 159 18.08 13.44 -0.62
CA LEU A 159 19.23 12.62 -0.22
C LEU A 159 20.31 13.45 0.49
N ASN A 160 20.57 14.68 0.04
CA ASN A 160 21.53 15.59 0.67
C ASN A 160 21.04 16.08 2.04
N ASP A 161 19.73 16.21 2.21
CA ASP A 161 19.07 16.55 3.48
C ASP A 161 19.04 15.36 4.46
N GLY A 162 19.60 14.20 4.05
CA GLY A 162 19.77 13.03 4.91
C GLY A 162 18.65 12.02 4.85
N LEU A 163 17.75 12.10 3.85
CA LEU A 163 16.72 11.07 3.66
C LEU A 163 17.39 9.74 3.30
N ASP A 164 17.11 8.70 4.09
CA ASP A 164 17.63 7.36 3.83
C ASP A 164 16.89 6.69 2.66
N LYS A 165 17.63 5.96 1.82
CA LYS A 165 17.07 5.22 0.67
C LYS A 165 16.09 4.12 1.08
N SER A 166 16.08 3.71 2.34
CA SER A 166 15.12 2.74 2.88
C SER A 166 13.79 3.36 3.30
N CYS A 167 13.68 4.70 3.29
CA CYS A 167 12.42 5.38 3.58
C CYS A 167 11.32 5.00 2.59
N GLN A 168 10.07 4.92 3.07
CA GLN A 168 8.93 4.55 2.26
C GLN A 168 8.69 5.49 1.06
N SER A 169 9.11 6.74 1.18
CA SER A 169 8.98 7.78 0.15
C SER A 169 9.97 7.63 -1.01
N MET A 170 11.02 6.81 -0.87
CA MET A 170 12.05 6.53 -1.87
C MET A 170 11.77 5.23 -2.62
#